data_b5806706e414e518982825dd34484abd
#
_entry.id   b5806706e414e518982825dd34484abd
#
_cell.length_a   1.000
_cell.length_b   1.000
_cell.length_c   1.000
_cell.angle_alpha   90.00
_cell.angle_beta   90.00
_cell.angle_gamma   90.00
#
_symmetry.space_group_name_H-M   'P 1'
#
loop_
_entity.id
_entity.type
_entity.pdbx_description
1 polymer ?
#
loop_
_entity_poly.entity_id
_entity_poly.type
_entity_poly.pdbx_seq_one_letter_code
_entity_poly.pdbx_strand_id
1 'polypeptide(L)'
;MSIKSNRDNRASPQRISRRDFLKLTSATAVSLLIGCNSAQRADDTLSLTNGILIDGTGADAVPDGAVVIRDGRIVSAGPRTQLAIPANANIIDVQGGTILPGFINAHVHAADSAWTLKAWAKGGVTTVRDLDFFVPYTRAKFVTRDTLNANPKCARLFAVGWFINAEGGYPNAYWGGYIVTVTSPEEARQAVNKLIDDGADVIKTAMESGYAFGQSGWPLLSPWEATALVDTAHERGKPVTAHVTSARDLERALDAGVDEIAHMVVDKLSEQLISRMVETGTRWVPTLELWQGVSRKYRISHGSLAIKNLALFVEAGGEVVLGTDYAGARQVDFDLGMPIHEIEWMQEAGMTPMQIIVAATRNGARSCNIERELGTLEKGKLADVLVVDGDPLVDVHALTKARLILREGKSI
;
A
#
# COMPACT_ATOMS: atom_id res chain seq x y z
N MET A 1 36.18 -75.13 1.39
CA MET A 1 34.72 -75.08 1.44
C MET A 1 34.24 -74.08 0.39
N SER A 2 33.68 -74.58 -0.70
CA SER A 2 33.35 -73.88 -1.92
C SER A 2 31.92 -73.34 -1.82
N ILE A 3 31.72 -72.01 -2.07
CA ILE A 3 30.38 -71.44 -2.17
C ILE A 3 30.15 -71.05 -3.65
N LYS A 4 29.15 -71.67 -4.22
CA LYS A 4 28.68 -71.48 -5.61
C LYS A 4 27.99 -70.11 -5.76
N SER A 5 28.38 -69.37 -6.81
CA SER A 5 27.72 -68.18 -7.29
C SER A 5 26.43 -68.53 -8.05
N ASN A 6 25.30 -67.87 -7.63
CA ASN A 6 24.04 -67.93 -8.35
C ASN A 6 24.01 -66.75 -9.35
N ARG A 7 23.79 -67.04 -10.63
CA ARG A 7 23.68 -66.07 -11.71
C ARG A 7 22.21 -65.63 -11.78
N ASP A 8 21.94 -64.35 -11.51
CA ASP A 8 20.64 -63.72 -11.74
C ASP A 8 20.41 -63.54 -13.26
N ASN A 9 19.29 -64.03 -13.70
CA ASN A 9 18.74 -63.83 -15.03
C ASN A 9 18.01 -62.46 -15.02
N ARG A 10 18.64 -61.43 -15.59
CA ARG A 10 17.95 -60.13 -15.85
C ARG A 10 17.35 -60.17 -17.25
N ALA A 11 16.02 -60.16 -17.33
CA ALA A 11 15.29 -59.95 -18.58
C ALA A 11 15.52 -58.51 -19.09
N SER A 12 15.90 -58.38 -20.35
CA SER A 12 16.07 -57.09 -21.03
C SER A 12 14.73 -56.43 -21.31
N PRO A 13 14.60 -55.08 -21.18
CA PRO A 13 13.36 -54.40 -21.49
C PRO A 13 13.10 -54.40 -23.01
N GLN A 14 11.94 -54.92 -23.42
CA GLN A 14 11.48 -54.85 -24.80
C GLN A 14 11.24 -53.39 -25.22
N ARG A 15 11.92 -52.93 -26.27
CA ARG A 15 11.70 -51.62 -26.89
C ARG A 15 10.41 -51.67 -27.70
N ILE A 16 9.43 -50.87 -27.28
CA ILE A 16 8.19 -50.64 -28.03
C ILE A 16 8.55 -49.81 -29.28
N SER A 17 8.11 -50.29 -30.46
CA SER A 17 8.41 -49.63 -31.73
C SER A 17 7.54 -48.35 -31.88
N ARG A 18 8.05 -47.38 -32.65
CA ARG A 18 7.30 -46.14 -32.98
C ARG A 18 5.92 -46.41 -33.62
N ARG A 19 5.74 -47.54 -34.26
CA ARG A 19 4.49 -47.94 -34.91
C ARG A 19 3.46 -48.45 -33.90
N ASP A 20 3.90 -49.07 -32.81
CA ASP A 20 2.99 -49.58 -31.76
C ASP A 20 2.58 -48.44 -30.81
N PHE A 21 3.44 -47.46 -30.61
CA PHE A 21 3.09 -46.23 -29.89
C PHE A 21 1.99 -45.41 -30.61
N LEU A 22 2.06 -45.32 -31.96
CA LEU A 22 1.05 -44.58 -32.76
C LEU A 22 -0.30 -45.31 -32.86
N LYS A 23 -0.35 -46.63 -32.63
CA LYS A 23 -1.60 -47.40 -32.59
C LYS A 23 -2.30 -47.31 -31.23
N LEU A 24 -1.59 -47.09 -30.14
CA LEU A 24 -2.13 -46.91 -28.82
C LEU A 24 -2.71 -45.45 -28.61
N THR A 25 -2.19 -44.49 -29.37
CA THR A 25 -2.70 -43.08 -29.27
C THR A 25 -3.94 -42.82 -30.10
N SER A 26 -4.30 -43.68 -31.09
CA SER A 26 -5.48 -43.53 -31.93
C SER A 26 -6.75 -44.14 -31.35
N ALA A 27 -6.64 -45.02 -30.35
CA ALA A 27 -7.83 -45.63 -29.72
C ALA A 27 -8.36 -44.84 -28.48
N THR A 28 -7.56 -43.92 -27.94
CA THR A 28 -7.93 -43.11 -26.75
C THR A 28 -8.47 -41.73 -27.12
N ALA A 29 -8.39 -41.33 -28.40
CA ALA A 29 -8.80 -40.01 -28.85
C ALA A 29 -10.31 -39.88 -29.21
N VAL A 30 -11.04 -40.99 -29.26
CA VAL A 30 -12.47 -41.02 -29.65
C VAL A 30 -13.42 -41.10 -28.43
N SER A 31 -12.90 -41.40 -27.22
CA SER A 31 -13.76 -41.52 -26.02
C SER A 31 -13.73 -40.28 -25.09
N LEU A 32 -13.08 -39.19 -25.48
CA LEU A 32 -12.98 -37.97 -24.69
C LEU A 32 -13.84 -36.80 -25.25
N LEU A 33 -14.69 -37.07 -26.24
CA LEU A 33 -15.59 -36.05 -26.81
C LEU A 33 -17.04 -36.15 -26.32
N ILE A 34 -17.36 -37.02 -25.35
CA ILE A 34 -18.70 -37.06 -24.73
C ILE A 34 -18.49 -36.98 -23.22
N GLY A 35 -18.41 -35.73 -22.70
CA GLY A 35 -18.35 -35.54 -21.26
C GLY A 35 -17.75 -34.22 -20.82
N CYS A 36 -17.61 -33.20 -21.66
CA CYS A 36 -17.59 -31.83 -21.17
C CYS A 36 -19.02 -31.43 -20.80
N ASN A 37 -19.54 -32.03 -19.72
CA ASN A 37 -20.37 -31.27 -18.83
C ASN A 37 -19.45 -30.16 -18.30
N SER A 38 -19.46 -29.01 -18.97
CA SER A 38 -19.17 -27.75 -18.31
C SER A 38 -20.21 -27.68 -17.18
N ALA A 39 -19.87 -28.21 -16.01
CA ALA A 39 -20.44 -27.70 -14.79
C ALA A 39 -20.24 -26.20 -14.93
N GLN A 40 -21.30 -25.51 -15.29
CA GLN A 40 -21.39 -24.07 -15.35
C GLN A 40 -20.94 -23.66 -13.96
N ARG A 41 -19.65 -23.21 -13.82
CA ARG A 41 -19.21 -22.60 -12.57
C ARG A 41 -20.29 -21.59 -12.29
N ALA A 42 -20.96 -21.75 -11.16
CA ALA A 42 -21.90 -20.75 -10.68
C ALA A 42 -21.19 -19.43 -10.92
N ASP A 43 -21.82 -18.54 -11.68
CA ASP A 43 -21.19 -17.27 -12.07
C ASP A 43 -20.95 -16.54 -10.76
N ASP A 44 -19.69 -16.51 -10.27
CA ASP A 44 -19.27 -15.89 -9.01
C ASP A 44 -19.39 -14.35 -9.10
N THR A 45 -20.46 -13.90 -9.77
CA THR A 45 -20.75 -12.48 -9.86
C THR A 45 -21.44 -12.01 -8.59
N LEU A 46 -20.80 -11.06 -7.93
CA LEU A 46 -21.33 -10.32 -6.79
C LEU A 46 -21.73 -8.92 -7.25
N SER A 47 -22.89 -8.42 -6.79
CA SER A 47 -23.31 -7.05 -7.05
C SER A 47 -23.70 -6.37 -5.74
N LEU A 48 -23.07 -5.21 -5.48
CA LEU A 48 -23.44 -4.31 -4.39
C LEU A 48 -24.41 -3.28 -4.99
N THR A 49 -25.55 -3.05 -4.35
CA THR A 49 -26.62 -2.18 -4.87
C THR A 49 -27.29 -1.38 -3.75
N ASN A 50 -28.07 -0.37 -4.14
CA ASN A 50 -28.89 0.44 -3.22
C ASN A 50 -28.04 1.23 -2.21
N GLY A 51 -27.00 1.90 -2.68
CA GLY A 51 -26.12 2.74 -1.86
C GLY A 51 -25.61 3.98 -2.58
N ILE A 52 -24.96 4.84 -1.86
CA ILE A 52 -24.16 5.95 -2.40
C ILE A 52 -22.83 5.35 -2.88
N LEU A 53 -22.44 5.60 -4.11
CA LEU A 53 -21.14 5.16 -4.64
C LEU A 53 -20.17 6.34 -4.69
N ILE A 54 -19.05 6.21 -3.99
CA ILE A 54 -17.87 7.07 -4.09
C ILE A 54 -16.74 6.22 -4.65
N ASP A 55 -16.43 6.40 -5.93
CA ASP A 55 -15.54 5.50 -6.66
C ASP A 55 -14.04 5.70 -6.40
N GLY A 56 -13.68 6.73 -5.61
CA GLY A 56 -12.29 7.07 -5.28
C GLY A 56 -11.56 7.89 -6.34
N THR A 57 -12.19 8.22 -7.48
CA THR A 57 -11.57 9.06 -8.52
C THR A 57 -11.55 10.55 -8.17
N GLY A 58 -12.39 10.97 -7.22
CA GLY A 58 -12.66 12.37 -6.88
C GLY A 58 -13.82 12.96 -7.67
N ALA A 59 -14.51 12.16 -8.47
CA ALA A 59 -15.78 12.53 -9.10
C ALA A 59 -16.91 12.63 -8.07
N ASP A 60 -18.02 13.27 -8.45
CA ASP A 60 -19.21 13.38 -7.61
C ASP A 60 -19.75 12.00 -7.21
N ALA A 61 -20.25 11.89 -5.98
CA ALA A 61 -20.88 10.68 -5.49
C ALA A 61 -22.15 10.34 -6.29
N VAL A 62 -22.37 9.05 -6.56
CA VAL A 62 -23.56 8.54 -7.27
C VAL A 62 -24.60 8.08 -6.25
N PRO A 63 -25.78 8.75 -6.10
CA PRO A 63 -26.75 8.46 -5.04
C PRO A 63 -27.36 7.05 -5.07
N ASP A 64 -27.67 6.49 -6.26
CA ASP A 64 -28.12 5.11 -6.46
C ASP A 64 -27.04 4.36 -7.27
N GLY A 65 -25.93 4.13 -6.59
CA GLY A 65 -24.76 3.48 -7.17
C GLY A 65 -24.82 1.95 -7.02
N ALA A 66 -24.07 1.29 -7.90
CA ALA A 66 -23.84 -0.14 -7.80
C ALA A 66 -22.42 -0.49 -8.27
N VAL A 67 -21.93 -1.64 -7.79
CA VAL A 67 -20.64 -2.24 -8.19
C VAL A 67 -20.88 -3.70 -8.54
N VAL A 68 -20.46 -4.10 -9.74
CA VAL A 68 -20.50 -5.50 -10.21
C VAL A 68 -19.09 -6.07 -10.16
N ILE A 69 -18.95 -7.17 -9.47
CA ILE A 69 -17.68 -7.84 -9.20
C ILE A 69 -17.73 -9.26 -9.76
N ARG A 70 -16.67 -9.70 -10.44
CA ARG A 70 -16.52 -11.08 -10.90
C ARG A 70 -15.05 -11.49 -10.79
N ASP A 71 -14.81 -12.71 -10.32
CA ASP A 71 -13.43 -13.26 -10.16
C ASP A 71 -12.49 -12.31 -9.39
N GLY A 72 -13.01 -11.63 -8.36
CA GLY A 72 -12.25 -10.71 -7.53
C GLY A 72 -11.96 -9.35 -8.17
N ARG A 73 -12.51 -9.07 -9.37
CA ARG A 73 -12.29 -7.80 -10.08
C ARG A 73 -13.60 -7.07 -10.34
N ILE A 74 -13.50 -5.77 -10.45
CA ILE A 74 -14.62 -4.89 -10.80
C ILE A 74 -14.91 -5.03 -12.29
N VAL A 75 -16.13 -5.44 -12.62
CA VAL A 75 -16.65 -5.50 -13.99
C VAL A 75 -17.18 -4.13 -14.41
N SER A 76 -17.94 -3.50 -13.51
CA SER A 76 -18.48 -2.15 -13.70
C SER A 76 -18.86 -1.54 -12.36
N ALA A 77 -18.79 -0.20 -12.27
CA ALA A 77 -19.30 0.59 -11.18
C ALA A 77 -19.92 1.88 -11.73
N GLY A 78 -20.97 2.40 -11.09
CA GLY A 78 -21.65 3.62 -11.53
C GLY A 78 -23.13 3.63 -11.14
N PRO A 79 -23.95 4.49 -11.78
CA PRO A 79 -25.39 4.55 -11.56
C PRO A 79 -26.04 3.18 -11.83
N ARG A 80 -26.80 2.64 -10.88
CA ARG A 80 -27.39 1.30 -10.95
C ARG A 80 -28.21 1.08 -12.24
N THR A 81 -28.94 2.11 -12.68
CA THR A 81 -29.77 2.06 -13.89
C THR A 81 -28.98 1.94 -15.19
N GLN A 82 -27.67 2.20 -15.16
CA GLN A 82 -26.78 2.13 -16.32
C GLN A 82 -25.94 0.84 -16.35
N LEU A 83 -26.04 0.01 -15.30
CA LEU A 83 -25.23 -1.20 -15.19
C LEU A 83 -26.02 -2.44 -15.61
N ALA A 84 -25.39 -3.31 -16.38
CA ALA A 84 -25.91 -4.65 -16.68
C ALA A 84 -25.58 -5.59 -15.50
N ILE A 85 -26.50 -5.74 -14.56
CA ILE A 85 -26.39 -6.69 -13.45
C ILE A 85 -26.94 -8.04 -13.94
N PRO A 86 -26.13 -9.13 -13.94
CA PRO A 86 -26.59 -10.44 -14.35
C PRO A 86 -27.74 -10.95 -13.46
N ALA A 87 -28.75 -11.60 -14.05
CA ALA A 87 -29.91 -12.09 -13.30
C ALA A 87 -29.55 -13.16 -12.24
N ASN A 88 -28.42 -13.85 -12.42
CA ASN A 88 -27.88 -14.85 -11.50
C ASN A 88 -26.82 -14.32 -10.57
N ALA A 89 -26.57 -13.00 -10.55
CA ALA A 89 -25.61 -12.41 -9.63
C ALA A 89 -26.08 -12.55 -8.17
N ASN A 90 -25.12 -12.80 -7.27
CA ASN A 90 -25.36 -12.66 -5.84
C ASN A 90 -25.48 -11.17 -5.49
N ILE A 91 -26.67 -10.73 -5.10
CA ILE A 91 -26.94 -9.32 -4.80
C ILE A 91 -26.83 -9.08 -3.30
N ILE A 92 -25.97 -8.12 -2.92
CA ILE A 92 -25.94 -7.57 -1.59
C ILE A 92 -26.56 -6.17 -1.64
N ASP A 93 -27.71 -6.01 -1.01
CA ASP A 93 -28.33 -4.70 -0.77
C ASP A 93 -27.60 -4.00 0.37
N VAL A 94 -26.94 -2.88 0.07
CA VAL A 94 -26.23 -2.09 1.08
C VAL A 94 -27.16 -1.10 1.83
N GLN A 95 -28.46 -1.15 1.61
CA GLN A 95 -29.50 -0.48 2.41
C GLN A 95 -29.22 1.00 2.65
N GLY A 96 -28.82 1.74 1.62
CA GLY A 96 -28.51 3.16 1.69
C GLY A 96 -27.13 3.50 2.27
N GLY A 97 -26.30 2.52 2.58
CA GLY A 97 -24.91 2.74 2.97
C GLY A 97 -24.06 3.26 1.84
N THR A 98 -22.84 3.70 2.14
CA THR A 98 -21.90 4.22 1.14
C THR A 98 -20.88 3.15 0.74
N ILE A 99 -20.70 2.98 -0.57
CA ILE A 99 -19.75 2.05 -1.19
C ILE A 99 -18.49 2.84 -1.58
N LEU A 100 -17.32 2.43 -1.08
CA LEU A 100 -16.03 3.09 -1.32
C LEU A 100 -14.97 2.05 -1.70
N PRO A 101 -13.84 2.48 -2.30
CA PRO A 101 -12.64 1.63 -2.34
C PRO A 101 -12.15 1.33 -0.92
N GLY A 102 -11.51 0.17 -0.73
CA GLY A 102 -10.77 -0.11 0.49
C GLY A 102 -9.67 0.92 0.71
N PHE A 103 -9.49 1.38 1.95
CA PHE A 103 -8.52 2.41 2.30
C PHE A 103 -7.10 1.86 2.29
N ILE A 104 -6.16 2.75 2.03
CA ILE A 104 -4.71 2.50 2.00
C ILE A 104 -4.06 3.42 3.03
N ASN A 105 -3.40 2.85 4.03
CA ASN A 105 -2.52 3.59 4.94
C ASN A 105 -1.08 3.45 4.44
N ALA A 106 -0.56 4.51 3.85
CA ALA A 106 0.72 4.50 3.16
C ALA A 106 1.93 4.70 4.08
N HIS A 107 1.73 4.81 5.40
CA HIS A 107 2.81 4.92 6.37
C HIS A 107 2.44 4.26 7.69
N VAL A 108 2.94 3.08 7.89
CA VAL A 108 2.87 2.34 9.16
C VAL A 108 4.21 1.68 9.46
N HIS A 109 4.35 1.18 10.68
CA HIS A 109 5.46 0.36 11.14
C HIS A 109 4.93 -0.87 11.89
N ALA A 110 5.77 -1.90 12.04
CA ALA A 110 5.44 -3.13 12.77
C ALA A 110 4.15 -3.82 12.27
N ALA A 111 3.88 -3.75 10.96
CA ALA A 111 2.69 -4.35 10.35
C ALA A 111 2.91 -5.80 9.89
N ASP A 112 4.02 -6.44 10.24
CA ASP A 112 4.46 -7.75 9.76
C ASP A 112 3.81 -8.96 10.49
N SER A 113 2.64 -8.77 11.10
CA SER A 113 1.89 -9.83 11.78
C SER A 113 0.47 -9.99 11.22
N ALA A 114 -0.02 -11.24 11.19
CA ALA A 114 -1.40 -11.52 10.78
C ALA A 114 -2.43 -10.85 11.72
N TRP A 115 -2.08 -10.63 12.98
CA TRP A 115 -2.97 -9.95 13.93
C TRP A 115 -3.15 -8.48 13.57
N THR A 116 -2.04 -7.76 13.36
CA THR A 116 -2.05 -6.34 12.97
C THR A 116 -2.76 -6.14 11.63
N LEU A 117 -2.42 -6.97 10.63
CA LEU A 117 -3.02 -6.86 9.28
C LEU A 117 -4.52 -7.19 9.28
N LYS A 118 -4.98 -8.11 10.12
CA LYS A 118 -6.43 -8.37 10.29
C LYS A 118 -7.15 -7.21 10.98
N ALA A 119 -6.51 -6.55 11.93
CA ALA A 119 -7.10 -5.39 12.59
C ALA A 119 -7.26 -4.21 11.61
N TRP A 120 -6.23 -3.91 10.79
CA TRP A 120 -6.34 -2.94 9.69
C TRP A 120 -7.50 -3.29 8.76
N ALA A 121 -7.52 -4.54 8.26
CA ALA A 121 -8.53 -5.01 7.33
C ALA A 121 -9.96 -4.87 7.89
N LYS A 122 -10.18 -5.26 9.13
CA LYS A 122 -11.50 -5.13 9.81
C LYS A 122 -11.95 -3.69 10.00
N GLY A 123 -11.03 -2.74 10.00
CA GLY A 123 -11.34 -1.31 10.05
C GLY A 123 -11.61 -0.69 8.68
N GLY A 124 -11.52 -1.45 7.58
CA GLY A 124 -11.71 -0.92 6.22
C GLY A 124 -10.43 -0.50 5.51
N VAL A 125 -9.27 -0.65 6.17
CA VAL A 125 -7.95 -0.43 5.55
C VAL A 125 -7.49 -1.74 4.93
N THR A 126 -7.68 -1.90 3.63
CA THR A 126 -7.36 -3.16 2.92
C THR A 126 -5.91 -3.27 2.49
N THR A 127 -5.16 -2.17 2.54
CA THR A 127 -3.74 -2.12 2.20
C THR A 127 -2.98 -1.22 3.18
N VAL A 128 -1.81 -1.67 3.62
CA VAL A 128 -0.86 -0.87 4.42
C VAL A 128 0.53 -0.94 3.81
N ARG A 129 1.32 0.14 4.00
CA ARG A 129 2.72 0.20 3.60
C ARG A 129 3.59 0.38 4.83
N ASP A 130 4.37 -0.66 5.16
CA ASP A 130 5.34 -0.63 6.25
C ASP A 130 6.65 -0.01 5.77
N LEU A 131 7.01 1.11 6.37
CA LEU A 131 8.15 1.94 5.96
C LEU A 131 9.43 1.71 6.75
N ASP A 132 9.45 0.72 7.64
CA ASP A 132 10.67 0.24 8.29
C ASP A 132 10.43 -1.07 9.04
N PHE A 133 11.42 -1.94 9.03
CA PHE A 133 11.46 -3.10 9.90
C PHE A 133 12.35 -2.82 11.12
N PHE A 134 11.74 -2.70 12.28
CA PHE A 134 12.47 -2.57 13.56
C PHE A 134 13.28 -3.80 13.97
N VAL A 135 13.46 -4.75 13.09
CA VAL A 135 14.16 -6.01 13.32
C VAL A 135 15.24 -6.21 12.27
N PRO A 136 16.27 -7.02 12.57
CA PRO A 136 17.31 -7.32 11.60
C PRO A 136 16.73 -7.74 10.25
N TYR A 137 17.16 -7.07 9.19
CA TYR A 137 16.73 -7.36 7.84
C TYR A 137 17.17 -8.77 7.44
N THR A 138 16.22 -9.53 6.95
CA THR A 138 16.49 -10.73 6.18
C THR A 138 15.53 -10.79 5.01
N ARG A 139 15.97 -11.33 3.87
CA ARG A 139 15.09 -11.61 2.72
C ARG A 139 13.83 -12.38 3.13
N ALA A 140 13.90 -13.15 4.21
CA ALA A 140 12.77 -13.87 4.79
C ALA A 140 11.59 -12.95 5.18
N LYS A 141 11.83 -11.67 5.43
CA LYS A 141 10.75 -10.70 5.73
C LYS A 141 9.82 -10.49 4.54
N PHE A 142 10.35 -10.42 3.32
CA PHE A 142 9.52 -10.33 2.12
C PHE A 142 8.77 -11.64 1.85
N VAL A 143 9.36 -12.80 2.15
CA VAL A 143 8.65 -14.10 2.11
C VAL A 143 7.50 -14.12 3.13
N THR A 144 7.71 -13.57 4.33
CA THR A 144 6.64 -13.41 5.35
C THR A 144 5.55 -12.49 4.83
N ARG A 145 5.89 -11.33 4.26
CA ARG A 145 4.93 -10.42 3.60
C ARG A 145 4.08 -11.18 2.56
N ASP A 146 4.71 -11.92 1.67
CA ASP A 146 4.01 -12.64 0.60
C ASP A 146 3.07 -13.73 1.16
N THR A 147 3.50 -14.41 2.22
CA THR A 147 2.67 -15.37 2.96
C THR A 147 1.45 -14.70 3.60
N LEU A 148 1.63 -13.53 4.22
CA LEU A 148 0.56 -12.75 4.83
C LEU A 148 -0.39 -12.22 3.75
N ASN A 149 0.14 -11.77 2.61
CA ASN A 149 -0.64 -11.25 1.49
C ASN A 149 -1.52 -12.33 0.84
N ALA A 150 -1.14 -13.60 0.90
CA ALA A 150 -1.96 -14.72 0.44
C ALA A 150 -3.21 -14.96 1.31
N ASN A 151 -3.28 -14.38 2.51
CA ASN A 151 -4.43 -14.50 3.39
C ASN A 151 -5.44 -13.36 3.11
N PRO A 152 -6.63 -13.64 2.53
CA PRO A 152 -7.61 -12.60 2.20
C PRO A 152 -8.22 -11.89 3.41
N LYS A 153 -8.04 -12.42 4.63
CA LYS A 153 -8.50 -11.80 5.88
C LYS A 153 -7.52 -10.75 6.44
N CYS A 154 -6.36 -10.59 5.83
CA CYS A 154 -5.36 -9.60 6.21
C CYS A 154 -5.42 -8.40 5.26
N ALA A 155 -5.11 -7.20 5.72
CA ALA A 155 -4.75 -6.10 4.83
C ALA A 155 -3.51 -6.50 4.00
N ARG A 156 -3.43 -6.03 2.77
CA ARG A 156 -2.26 -6.24 1.91
C ARG A 156 -1.10 -5.42 2.46
N LEU A 157 0.06 -6.05 2.59
CA LEU A 157 1.27 -5.43 3.11
C LEU A 157 2.23 -5.11 1.97
N PHE A 158 2.63 -3.84 1.86
CA PHE A 158 3.78 -3.36 1.10
C PHE A 158 4.91 -3.02 2.06
N ALA A 159 6.16 -3.21 1.65
CA ALA A 159 7.30 -3.06 2.55
C ALA A 159 8.53 -2.50 1.83
N VAL A 160 9.27 -1.65 2.54
CA VAL A 160 10.52 -1.04 2.03
C VAL A 160 11.78 -1.85 2.39
N GLY A 161 11.72 -2.69 3.41
CA GLY A 161 12.92 -3.28 3.99
C GLY A 161 13.58 -2.34 4.99
N TRP A 162 14.84 -1.97 4.77
CA TRP A 162 15.54 -1.00 5.60
C TRP A 162 15.67 0.37 4.94
N PHE A 163 15.82 1.40 5.79
CA PHE A 163 16.28 2.71 5.34
C PHE A 163 17.66 2.60 4.67
N ILE A 164 17.87 3.39 3.62
CA ILE A 164 19.22 3.68 3.11
C ILE A 164 19.55 5.10 3.54
N ASN A 165 20.66 5.30 4.27
CA ASN A 165 21.08 6.63 4.71
C ASN A 165 22.59 6.70 4.95
N ALA A 166 23.09 7.89 5.27
CA ALA A 166 24.47 8.13 5.68
C ALA A 166 24.79 7.41 7.01
N GLU A 167 26.04 7.03 7.20
CA GLU A 167 26.51 6.48 8.49
C GLU A 167 26.28 7.49 9.63
N GLY A 168 25.67 7.02 10.72
CA GLY A 168 25.28 7.85 11.86
C GLY A 168 24.11 8.81 11.61
N GLY A 169 23.49 8.79 10.43
CA GLY A 169 22.28 9.55 10.13
C GLY A 169 21.03 8.98 10.78
N TYR A 170 19.88 9.62 10.58
CA TYR A 170 18.58 9.12 11.06
C TYR A 170 18.25 7.76 10.43
N PRO A 171 17.65 6.80 11.12
CA PRO A 171 17.20 6.86 12.52
C PRO A 171 18.29 6.58 13.57
N ASN A 172 19.49 6.17 13.19
CA ASN A 172 20.56 5.78 14.12
C ASN A 172 21.00 6.91 15.03
N ALA A 173 20.96 8.15 14.54
CA ALA A 173 21.29 9.34 15.33
C ALA A 173 20.45 9.50 16.59
N TYR A 174 19.21 8.94 16.61
CA TYR A 174 18.26 9.15 17.69
C TYR A 174 17.77 7.85 18.35
N TRP A 175 17.27 6.91 17.54
CA TRP A 175 16.64 5.68 18.06
C TRP A 175 17.59 4.49 18.11
N GLY A 176 18.68 4.55 17.36
CA GLY A 176 19.38 3.37 16.92
C GLY A 176 18.53 2.59 15.90
N GLY A 177 19.03 1.48 15.41
CA GLY A 177 18.25 0.65 14.49
C GLY A 177 19.11 0.08 13.36
N TYR A 178 18.43 -0.57 12.44
CA TYR A 178 19.08 -1.23 11.32
C TYR A 178 18.85 -0.42 10.05
N ILE A 179 19.94 0.17 9.53
CA ILE A 179 19.94 0.89 8.26
C ILE A 179 21.00 0.30 7.32
N VAL A 180 20.81 0.51 6.05
CA VAL A 180 21.86 0.31 5.05
C VAL A 180 22.62 1.63 4.94
N THR A 181 23.84 1.66 5.45
CA THR A 181 24.71 2.84 5.35
C THR A 181 25.42 2.87 4.01
N VAL A 182 25.52 4.06 3.42
CA VAL A 182 26.25 4.30 2.18
C VAL A 182 27.16 5.52 2.35
N THR A 183 28.32 5.49 1.69
CA THR A 183 29.37 6.51 1.76
C THR A 183 29.82 6.96 0.37
N SER A 184 29.16 6.46 -0.66
CA SER A 184 29.40 6.83 -2.05
C SER A 184 28.16 6.63 -2.92
N PRO A 185 28.07 7.32 -4.08
CA PRO A 185 27.00 7.09 -5.05
C PRO A 185 26.93 5.64 -5.55
N GLU A 186 28.07 4.96 -5.65
CA GLU A 186 28.11 3.55 -6.09
C GLU A 186 27.53 2.62 -5.04
N GLU A 187 27.84 2.83 -3.76
CA GLU A 187 27.23 2.07 -2.67
C GLU A 187 25.72 2.33 -2.58
N ALA A 188 25.26 3.57 -2.84
CA ALA A 188 23.85 3.89 -2.90
C ALA A 188 23.12 3.09 -4.00
N ARG A 189 23.70 3.01 -5.21
CA ARG A 189 23.16 2.18 -6.31
C ARG A 189 23.11 0.69 -5.93
N GLN A 190 24.17 0.18 -5.34
CA GLN A 190 24.22 -1.24 -4.92
C GLN A 190 23.18 -1.54 -3.84
N ALA A 191 23.01 -0.64 -2.86
CA ALA A 191 22.04 -0.78 -1.79
C ALA A 191 20.60 -0.81 -2.33
N VAL A 192 20.25 0.13 -3.23
CA VAL A 192 18.92 0.17 -3.87
C VAL A 192 18.66 -1.10 -4.66
N ASN A 193 19.60 -1.49 -5.55
CA ASN A 193 19.45 -2.69 -6.35
C ASN A 193 19.26 -3.92 -5.48
N LYS A 194 20.05 -4.06 -4.42
CA LYS A 194 19.93 -5.19 -3.49
C LYS A 194 18.58 -5.24 -2.81
N LEU A 195 18.08 -4.13 -2.29
CA LEU A 195 16.76 -4.10 -1.63
C LEU A 195 15.63 -4.46 -2.61
N ILE A 196 15.68 -3.97 -3.84
CA ILE A 196 14.69 -4.28 -4.87
C ILE A 196 14.78 -5.76 -5.27
N ASP A 197 15.98 -6.32 -5.47
CA ASP A 197 16.19 -7.73 -5.79
C ASP A 197 15.74 -8.66 -4.65
N ASP A 198 15.81 -8.21 -3.41
CA ASP A 198 15.30 -8.91 -2.25
C ASP A 198 13.78 -8.81 -2.10
N GLY A 199 13.12 -7.85 -2.78
CA GLY A 199 11.67 -7.75 -2.86
C GLY A 199 11.07 -6.45 -2.33
N ALA A 200 11.84 -5.38 -2.13
CA ALA A 200 11.31 -4.08 -1.71
C ALA A 200 10.29 -3.52 -2.72
N ASP A 201 9.18 -3.04 -2.20
CA ASP A 201 8.11 -2.43 -2.99
C ASP A 201 8.38 -0.95 -3.28
N VAL A 202 8.98 -0.26 -2.32
CA VAL A 202 9.32 1.17 -2.32
C VAL A 202 10.69 1.32 -1.66
N ILE A 203 11.42 2.37 -1.98
CA ILE A 203 12.70 2.70 -1.31
C ILE A 203 12.44 3.79 -0.27
N LYS A 204 13.01 3.63 0.92
CA LYS A 204 12.94 4.61 2.03
C LYS A 204 14.31 5.16 2.33
N THR A 205 14.38 6.50 2.44
CA THR A 205 15.54 7.24 2.93
C THR A 205 15.13 8.28 3.96
N ALA A 206 16.08 9.04 4.48
CA ALA A 206 15.82 10.19 5.34
C ALA A 206 16.71 11.37 4.96
N MET A 207 16.08 12.54 4.88
CA MET A 207 16.75 13.84 4.88
C MET A 207 16.39 14.52 6.21
N GLU A 208 17.12 14.17 7.27
CA GLU A 208 16.82 14.60 8.65
C GLU A 208 18.10 15.06 9.35
N SER A 209 18.21 16.36 9.55
CA SER A 209 19.36 17.01 10.20
C SER A 209 19.25 17.10 11.73
N GLY A 210 18.11 16.65 12.32
CA GLY A 210 17.83 16.64 13.76
C GLY A 210 16.89 17.75 14.23
N TYR A 211 16.36 18.57 13.32
CA TYR A 211 15.59 19.78 13.68
C TYR A 211 14.36 19.48 14.55
N ALA A 212 13.49 18.55 14.14
CA ALA A 212 12.30 18.20 14.91
C ALA A 212 12.58 17.59 16.28
N PHE A 213 13.82 17.12 16.48
CA PHE A 213 14.27 16.49 17.72
C PHE A 213 15.04 17.48 18.63
N GLY A 214 15.05 18.78 18.28
CA GLY A 214 15.79 19.80 19.00
C GLY A 214 17.31 19.63 18.92
N GLN A 215 17.79 18.96 17.87
CA GLN A 215 19.19 18.69 17.58
C GLN A 215 19.60 19.26 16.23
N SER A 216 20.85 19.14 15.87
CA SER A 216 21.37 19.58 14.58
C SER A 216 22.63 18.83 14.21
N GLY A 217 22.95 18.83 12.92
CA GLY A 217 24.23 18.29 12.43
C GLY A 217 24.26 16.76 12.33
N TRP A 218 23.10 16.10 12.33
CA TRP A 218 23.07 14.68 12.00
C TRP A 218 23.57 14.45 10.58
N PRO A 219 24.34 13.38 10.35
CA PRO A 219 24.83 13.05 9.02
C PRO A 219 23.68 12.86 8.02
N LEU A 220 23.87 13.37 6.82
CA LEU A 220 22.94 13.27 5.70
C LEU A 220 23.67 12.65 4.51
N LEU A 221 22.92 12.02 3.61
CA LEU A 221 23.45 11.70 2.28
C LEU A 221 23.93 12.97 1.60
N SER A 222 25.09 12.90 0.95
CA SER A 222 25.52 13.98 0.06
C SER A 222 24.53 14.10 -1.13
N PRO A 223 24.47 15.25 -1.82
CA PRO A 223 23.62 15.38 -3.00
C PRO A 223 23.83 14.27 -4.05
N TRP A 224 25.07 13.85 -4.24
CA TRP A 224 25.43 12.81 -5.21
C TRP A 224 24.94 11.41 -4.80
N GLU A 225 25.02 11.08 -3.51
CA GLU A 225 24.50 9.81 -2.96
C GLU A 225 22.97 9.78 -3.03
N ALA A 226 22.32 10.89 -2.65
CA ALA A 226 20.87 11.02 -2.70
C ALA A 226 20.32 10.90 -4.13
N THR A 227 20.93 11.62 -5.09
CA THR A 227 20.57 11.52 -6.51
C THR A 227 20.80 10.10 -7.03
N ALA A 228 21.94 9.47 -6.73
CA ALA A 228 22.22 8.11 -7.19
C ALA A 228 21.23 7.09 -6.62
N LEU A 229 20.77 7.27 -5.37
CA LEU A 229 19.72 6.46 -4.74
C LEU A 229 18.41 6.59 -5.51
N VAL A 230 17.96 7.83 -5.75
CA VAL A 230 16.67 8.12 -6.39
C VAL A 230 16.67 7.64 -7.84
N ASP A 231 17.69 8.02 -8.62
CA ASP A 231 17.80 7.61 -10.03
C ASP A 231 17.78 6.10 -10.18
N THR A 232 18.52 5.37 -9.33
CA THR A 232 18.55 3.90 -9.39
C THR A 232 17.18 3.28 -9.06
N ALA A 233 16.47 3.84 -8.08
CA ALA A 233 15.11 3.39 -7.76
C ALA A 233 14.16 3.62 -8.95
N HIS A 234 14.23 4.79 -9.58
CA HIS A 234 13.43 5.16 -10.75
C HIS A 234 13.74 4.29 -11.97
N GLU A 235 15.02 4.01 -12.26
CA GLU A 235 15.44 3.06 -13.31
C GLU A 235 14.84 1.66 -13.11
N ARG A 236 14.62 1.27 -11.86
CA ARG A 236 13.99 0.00 -11.47
C ARG A 236 12.46 0.12 -11.30
N GLY A 237 11.84 1.27 -11.63
CA GLY A 237 10.41 1.53 -11.54
C GLY A 237 9.87 1.54 -10.10
N LYS A 238 10.69 1.92 -9.12
CA LYS A 238 10.31 2.02 -7.71
C LYS A 238 10.28 3.47 -7.25
N PRO A 239 9.22 3.90 -6.53
CA PRO A 239 9.19 5.23 -5.93
C PRO A 239 10.11 5.30 -4.71
N VAL A 240 10.53 6.53 -4.39
CA VAL A 240 11.34 6.85 -3.21
C VAL A 240 10.55 7.74 -2.27
N THR A 241 10.44 7.35 -1.01
CA THR A 241 9.88 8.16 0.08
C THR A 241 10.97 8.57 1.06
N ALA A 242 10.98 9.84 1.47
CA ALA A 242 11.97 10.38 2.39
C ALA A 242 11.34 10.88 3.69
N HIS A 243 11.90 10.47 4.83
CA HIS A 243 11.61 11.12 6.11
C HIS A 243 12.19 12.54 6.09
N VAL A 244 11.33 13.54 6.32
CA VAL A 244 11.71 14.96 6.30
C VAL A 244 10.89 15.73 7.31
N THR A 245 11.55 16.54 8.15
CA THR A 245 10.86 17.32 9.19
C THR A 245 11.21 18.81 9.20
N SER A 246 12.14 19.27 8.37
CA SER A 246 12.48 20.69 8.26
C SER A 246 12.41 21.20 6.82
N ALA A 247 12.17 22.52 6.65
CA ALA A 247 12.14 23.16 5.34
C ALA A 247 13.47 23.01 4.58
N ARG A 248 14.60 23.11 5.28
CA ARG A 248 15.94 22.92 4.69
C ARG A 248 16.15 21.49 4.18
N ASP A 249 15.68 20.51 4.93
CA ASP A 249 15.84 19.11 4.56
C ASP A 249 14.85 18.73 3.46
N LEU A 250 13.68 19.41 3.40
CA LEU A 250 12.75 19.32 2.28
C LEU A 250 13.39 19.81 0.97
N GLU A 251 14.10 20.94 0.97
CA GLU A 251 14.84 21.39 -0.22
C GLU A 251 15.78 20.32 -0.76
N ARG A 252 16.53 19.66 0.12
CA ARG A 252 17.45 18.59 -0.25
C ARG A 252 16.75 17.37 -0.82
N ALA A 253 15.60 17.00 -0.23
CA ALA A 253 14.80 15.92 -0.72
C ALA A 253 14.25 16.20 -2.14
N LEU A 254 13.77 17.43 -2.37
CA LEU A 254 13.32 17.88 -3.69
C LEU A 254 14.47 17.97 -4.70
N ASP A 255 15.67 18.41 -4.27
CA ASP A 255 16.86 18.42 -5.12
C ASP A 255 17.28 17.02 -5.57
N ALA A 256 17.09 16.03 -4.72
CA ALA A 256 17.36 14.64 -5.04
C ALA A 256 16.29 13.98 -5.91
N GLY A 257 15.10 14.60 -6.05
CA GLY A 257 14.00 14.10 -6.89
C GLY A 257 13.16 13.01 -6.22
N VAL A 258 13.00 13.02 -4.88
CA VAL A 258 12.14 12.04 -4.19
C VAL A 258 10.67 12.21 -4.60
N ASP A 259 9.94 11.11 -4.67
CA ASP A 259 8.53 11.10 -5.08
C ASP A 259 7.59 11.51 -3.97
N GLU A 260 8.01 11.35 -2.70
CA GLU A 260 7.13 11.49 -1.56
C GLU A 260 7.88 11.92 -0.31
N ILE A 261 7.26 12.84 0.42
CA ILE A 261 7.71 13.26 1.75
C ILE A 261 6.88 12.56 2.81
N ALA A 262 7.56 11.87 3.70
CA ALA A 262 6.97 11.28 4.90
C ALA A 262 7.19 12.25 6.08
N HIS A 263 6.14 12.42 6.86
CA HIS A 263 5.97 13.36 7.97
C HIS A 263 5.79 14.81 7.54
N MET A 264 5.34 15.60 8.49
CA MET A 264 5.18 17.03 8.30
C MET A 264 6.48 17.78 8.60
N VAL A 265 6.77 18.78 7.78
CA VAL A 265 7.73 19.82 8.12
C VAL A 265 7.17 20.63 9.29
N VAL A 266 7.95 20.74 10.36
CA VAL A 266 7.55 21.35 11.64
C VAL A 266 8.18 22.73 11.90
N ASP A 267 8.79 23.32 10.88
CA ASP A 267 9.13 24.73 10.77
C ASP A 267 8.32 25.41 9.67
N LYS A 268 8.46 26.73 9.52
CA LYS A 268 7.68 27.50 8.56
C LYS A 268 8.11 27.20 7.12
N LEU A 269 7.18 26.75 6.28
CA LEU A 269 7.38 26.64 4.85
C LEU A 269 7.19 27.98 4.13
N SER A 270 7.99 28.21 3.09
CA SER A 270 7.77 29.30 2.14
C SER A 270 6.80 28.88 1.03
N GLU A 271 6.10 29.86 0.46
CA GLU A 271 5.23 29.63 -0.71
C GLU A 271 6.01 29.01 -1.89
N GLN A 272 7.26 29.44 -2.10
CA GLN A 272 8.14 28.90 -3.15
C GLN A 272 8.40 27.40 -2.97
N LEU A 273 8.60 26.96 -1.74
CA LEU A 273 8.88 25.54 -1.45
C LEU A 273 7.62 24.68 -1.62
N ILE A 274 6.47 25.22 -1.21
CA ILE A 274 5.15 24.61 -1.47
C ILE A 274 4.90 24.51 -2.98
N SER A 275 5.09 25.59 -3.74
CA SER A 275 4.90 25.60 -5.19
C SER A 275 5.80 24.58 -5.87
N ARG A 276 7.07 24.49 -5.43
CA ARG A 276 8.01 23.51 -5.95
C ARG A 276 7.54 22.07 -5.72
N MET A 277 7.02 21.74 -4.55
CA MET A 277 6.45 20.41 -4.27
C MET A 277 5.32 20.07 -5.25
N VAL A 278 4.42 21.03 -5.50
CA VAL A 278 3.30 20.87 -6.43
C VAL A 278 3.80 20.70 -7.87
N GLU A 279 4.72 21.53 -8.31
CA GLU A 279 5.31 21.50 -9.65
C GLU A 279 6.06 20.20 -9.96
N THR A 280 6.77 19.65 -8.97
CA THR A 280 7.48 18.37 -9.09
C THR A 280 6.55 17.16 -8.94
N GLY A 281 5.29 17.35 -8.53
CA GLY A 281 4.35 16.27 -8.23
C GLY A 281 4.73 15.47 -6.99
N THR A 282 5.54 16.05 -6.09
CA THR A 282 5.95 15.39 -4.85
C THR A 282 4.75 15.26 -3.92
N ARG A 283 4.42 14.02 -3.53
CA ARG A 283 3.31 13.71 -2.63
C ARG A 283 3.71 13.95 -1.18
N TRP A 284 2.71 14.19 -0.34
CA TRP A 284 2.94 14.37 1.10
C TRP A 284 2.11 13.40 1.94
N VAL A 285 2.78 12.59 2.75
CA VAL A 285 2.18 11.72 3.78
C VAL A 285 2.34 12.38 5.14
N PRO A 286 1.32 13.08 5.66
CA PRO A 286 1.50 14.06 6.75
C PRO A 286 1.73 13.47 8.12
N THR A 287 1.21 12.28 8.43
CA THR A 287 1.31 11.64 9.75
C THR A 287 0.92 12.58 10.91
N LEU A 288 -0.22 13.28 10.77
CA LEU A 288 -0.67 14.28 11.73
C LEU A 288 -0.98 13.67 13.09
N GLU A 289 -1.53 12.45 13.13
CA GLU A 289 -1.81 11.72 14.36
C GLU A 289 -0.55 11.58 15.22
N LEU A 290 0.60 11.24 14.60
CA LEU A 290 1.90 11.23 15.26
C LEU A 290 2.23 12.61 15.85
N TRP A 291 2.19 13.66 15.02
CA TRP A 291 2.62 15.00 15.43
C TRP A 291 1.75 15.62 16.51
N GLN A 292 0.44 15.35 16.48
CA GLN A 292 -0.47 15.77 17.55
C GLN A 292 -0.17 15.01 18.85
N GLY A 293 0.05 13.71 18.78
CA GLY A 293 0.45 12.88 19.92
C GLY A 293 1.79 13.32 20.55
N VAL A 294 2.80 13.55 19.72
CA VAL A 294 4.12 14.05 20.13
C VAL A 294 3.99 15.44 20.75
N SER A 295 3.22 16.34 20.12
CA SER A 295 3.02 17.70 20.62
C SER A 295 2.36 17.72 21.99
N ARG A 296 1.33 16.90 22.21
CA ARG A 296 0.68 16.74 23.52
C ARG A 296 1.64 16.18 24.57
N LYS A 297 2.39 15.13 24.22
CA LYS A 297 3.29 14.43 25.15
C LYS A 297 4.44 15.34 25.59
N TYR A 298 5.06 16.06 24.68
CA TYR A 298 6.24 16.88 24.95
C TYR A 298 5.98 18.38 25.10
N ARG A 299 4.70 18.80 24.99
CA ARG A 299 4.25 20.20 25.09
C ARG A 299 4.96 21.15 24.14
N ILE A 300 5.06 20.74 22.86
CA ILE A 300 5.66 21.50 21.77
C ILE A 300 4.60 21.84 20.71
N SER A 301 4.91 22.79 19.82
CA SER A 301 3.95 23.32 18.82
C SER A 301 4.03 22.64 17.45
N HIS A 302 4.70 21.50 17.32
CA HIS A 302 4.90 20.83 16.03
C HIS A 302 3.56 20.50 15.35
N GLY A 303 2.57 19.98 16.09
CA GLY A 303 1.27 19.64 15.52
C GLY A 303 0.52 20.81 14.90
N SER A 304 0.55 22.00 15.51
CA SER A 304 -0.11 23.17 14.96
C SER A 304 0.59 23.72 13.72
N LEU A 305 1.92 23.63 13.65
CA LEU A 305 2.68 24.00 12.45
C LEU A 305 2.46 22.98 11.32
N ALA A 306 2.40 21.70 11.65
CA ALA A 306 2.09 20.64 10.72
C ALA A 306 0.74 20.88 10.01
N ILE A 307 -0.33 21.17 10.77
CA ILE A 307 -1.65 21.49 10.21
C ILE A 307 -1.58 22.70 9.28
N LYS A 308 -0.91 23.79 9.70
CA LYS A 308 -0.78 25.00 8.86
C LYS A 308 -0.04 24.74 7.56
N ASN A 309 1.07 24.00 7.62
CA ASN A 309 1.84 23.67 6.43
C ASN A 309 1.06 22.76 5.49
N LEU A 310 0.29 21.79 6.02
CA LEU A 310 -0.58 20.96 5.22
C LEU A 310 -1.70 21.79 4.54
N ALA A 311 -2.32 22.72 5.27
CA ALA A 311 -3.33 23.62 4.72
C ALA A 311 -2.79 24.42 3.51
N LEU A 312 -1.58 24.98 3.62
CA LEU A 312 -0.92 25.68 2.51
C LEU A 312 -0.66 24.76 1.30
N PHE A 313 -0.25 23.54 1.55
CA PHE A 313 -0.01 22.57 0.49
C PHE A 313 -1.30 22.14 -0.22
N VAL A 314 -2.38 21.92 0.53
CA VAL A 314 -3.71 21.60 0.01
C VAL A 314 -4.29 22.77 -0.80
N GLU A 315 -4.17 24.00 -0.31
CA GLU A 315 -4.61 25.22 -1.00
C GLU A 315 -3.86 25.41 -2.34
N ALA A 316 -2.58 25.06 -2.37
CA ALA A 316 -1.77 25.09 -3.58
C ALA A 316 -2.08 23.93 -4.57
N GLY A 317 -2.99 23.02 -4.23
CA GLY A 317 -3.35 21.87 -5.08
C GLY A 317 -2.42 20.67 -4.94
N GLY A 318 -1.69 20.57 -3.83
CA GLY A 318 -0.77 19.46 -3.57
C GLY A 318 -1.46 18.10 -3.37
N GLU A 319 -0.79 17.02 -3.75
CA GLU A 319 -1.30 15.66 -3.62
C GLU A 319 -0.96 15.08 -2.24
N VAL A 320 -1.98 15.01 -1.37
CA VAL A 320 -1.88 14.41 -0.03
C VAL A 320 -2.15 12.91 -0.11
N VAL A 321 -1.44 12.13 0.71
CA VAL A 321 -1.62 10.69 0.87
C VAL A 321 -1.88 10.38 2.34
N LEU A 322 -2.87 9.54 2.64
CA LEU A 322 -3.14 9.15 4.02
C LEU A 322 -2.04 8.21 4.55
N GLY A 323 -1.49 8.55 5.71
CA GLY A 323 -0.54 7.74 6.45
C GLY A 323 -0.37 8.24 7.88
N THR A 324 -0.27 7.33 8.86
CA THR A 324 -0.37 7.66 10.29
C THR A 324 0.93 7.60 11.06
N ASP A 325 1.93 6.90 10.53
CA ASP A 325 3.14 6.49 11.27
C ASP A 325 2.86 5.57 12.47
N TYR A 326 1.79 4.75 12.36
CA TYR A 326 1.49 3.75 13.37
C TYR A 326 2.71 2.88 13.66
N ALA A 327 3.17 2.90 14.90
CA ALA A 327 4.34 2.13 15.34
C ALA A 327 4.04 1.26 16.57
N GLY A 328 2.76 0.88 16.74
CA GLY A 328 2.28 0.24 17.96
C GLY A 328 2.11 1.25 19.11
N ALA A 329 1.49 0.84 20.19
CA ALA A 329 1.09 1.69 21.34
C ALA A 329 2.27 2.25 22.19
N ARG A 330 3.48 2.36 21.64
CA ARG A 330 4.65 2.70 22.46
C ARG A 330 4.86 4.19 22.69
N GLN A 331 4.42 5.05 21.78
CA GLN A 331 4.70 6.50 21.86
C GLN A 331 3.45 7.37 21.88
N VAL A 332 2.46 7.02 21.09
CA VAL A 332 1.21 7.72 20.88
C VAL A 332 0.10 6.68 20.84
N ASP A 333 -1.10 7.04 21.27
CA ASP A 333 -2.28 6.19 21.09
C ASP A 333 -2.72 6.34 19.62
N PHE A 334 -2.31 5.38 18.79
CA PHE A 334 -2.68 5.33 17.39
C PHE A 334 -3.93 4.51 17.15
N ASP A 335 -4.73 4.90 16.18
CA ASP A 335 -5.82 4.08 15.66
C ASP A 335 -5.26 2.84 14.94
N LEU A 336 -5.75 1.67 15.34
CA LEU A 336 -5.52 0.43 14.60
C LEU A 336 -6.82 0.01 13.91
N GLY A 337 -6.87 0.16 12.60
CA GLY A 337 -8.06 0.01 11.77
C GLY A 337 -8.34 1.26 10.97
N MET A 338 -9.54 1.84 11.06
CA MET A 338 -9.83 3.13 10.41
C MET A 338 -9.11 4.26 11.15
N PRO A 339 -8.18 4.99 10.51
CA PRO A 339 -7.37 6.02 11.18
C PRO A 339 -8.17 7.31 11.32
N ILE A 340 -9.17 7.31 12.18
CA ILE A 340 -10.12 8.42 12.28
C ILE A 340 -9.47 9.71 12.80
N HIS A 341 -8.49 9.60 13.72
CA HIS A 341 -7.80 10.79 14.21
C HIS A 341 -6.94 11.45 13.12
N GLU A 342 -6.24 10.67 12.28
CA GLU A 342 -5.54 11.25 11.12
C GLU A 342 -6.51 11.98 10.19
N ILE A 343 -7.68 11.38 9.92
CA ILE A 343 -8.75 11.96 9.08
C ILE A 343 -9.28 13.26 9.67
N GLU A 344 -9.54 13.32 10.99
CA GLU A 344 -9.96 14.54 11.68
C GLU A 344 -8.92 15.66 11.55
N TRP A 345 -7.63 15.34 11.70
CA TRP A 345 -6.58 16.33 11.55
C TRP A 345 -6.39 16.79 10.10
N MET A 346 -6.64 15.90 9.11
CA MET A 346 -6.67 16.31 7.71
C MET A 346 -7.85 17.29 7.44
N GLN A 347 -9.01 17.09 8.07
CA GLN A 347 -10.11 18.06 8.00
C GLN A 347 -9.75 19.40 8.67
N GLU A 348 -9.08 19.36 9.82
CA GLU A 348 -8.58 20.57 10.50
C GLU A 348 -7.60 21.35 9.62
N ALA A 349 -6.84 20.67 8.77
CA ALA A 349 -5.98 21.27 7.75
C ALA A 349 -6.76 21.76 6.50
N GLY A 350 -8.10 21.74 6.51
CA GLY A 350 -8.95 22.28 5.46
C GLY A 350 -9.26 21.30 4.31
N MET A 351 -8.91 20.02 4.40
CA MET A 351 -9.30 19.05 3.40
C MET A 351 -10.79 18.71 3.47
N THR A 352 -11.44 18.67 2.32
CA THR A 352 -12.83 18.18 2.23
C THR A 352 -12.88 16.66 2.42
N PRO A 353 -14.01 16.10 2.86
CA PRO A 353 -14.16 14.65 2.99
C PRO A 353 -13.81 13.87 1.69
N MET A 354 -14.18 14.40 0.52
CA MET A 354 -13.82 13.80 -0.75
C MET A 354 -12.29 13.78 -0.99
N GLN A 355 -11.60 14.88 -0.69
CA GLN A 355 -10.13 14.92 -0.80
C GLN A 355 -9.46 13.92 0.13
N ILE A 356 -10.00 13.71 1.34
CA ILE A 356 -9.49 12.72 2.31
C ILE A 356 -9.71 11.30 1.79
N ILE A 357 -10.90 10.99 1.25
CA ILE A 357 -11.17 9.68 0.63
C ILE A 357 -10.21 9.43 -0.52
N VAL A 358 -9.99 10.42 -1.38
CA VAL A 358 -9.02 10.32 -2.48
C VAL A 358 -7.59 10.13 -1.97
N ALA A 359 -7.19 10.82 -0.90
CA ALA A 359 -5.88 10.66 -0.26
C ALA A 359 -5.68 9.23 0.28
N ALA A 360 -6.74 8.65 0.85
CA ALA A 360 -6.75 7.30 1.43
C ALA A 360 -6.96 6.17 0.41
N THR A 361 -7.23 6.48 -0.85
CA THR A 361 -7.57 5.49 -1.88
C THR A 361 -6.69 5.65 -3.11
N ARG A 362 -7.06 6.49 -4.08
CA ARG A 362 -6.32 6.71 -5.32
C ARG A 362 -4.87 7.15 -5.08
N ASN A 363 -4.68 8.16 -4.23
CA ASN A 363 -3.34 8.68 -3.97
C ASN A 363 -2.50 7.68 -3.17
N GLY A 364 -3.10 6.95 -2.21
CA GLY A 364 -2.45 5.83 -1.52
C GLY A 364 -2.00 4.73 -2.49
N ALA A 365 -2.82 4.41 -3.50
CA ALA A 365 -2.45 3.43 -4.51
C ALA A 365 -1.27 3.92 -5.38
N ARG A 366 -1.24 5.19 -5.76
CA ARG A 366 -0.10 5.81 -6.46
C ARG A 366 1.17 5.78 -5.62
N SER A 367 1.06 6.08 -4.34
CA SER A 367 2.16 6.04 -3.38
C SER A 367 2.77 4.63 -3.24
N CYS A 368 1.96 3.59 -3.41
CA CYS A 368 2.39 2.20 -3.44
C CYS A 368 2.74 1.68 -4.85
N ASN A 369 2.62 2.51 -5.90
CA ASN A 369 2.81 2.13 -7.31
C ASN A 369 1.88 0.98 -7.78
N ILE A 370 0.62 1.01 -7.33
CA ILE A 370 -0.41 -0.01 -7.61
C ILE A 370 -1.73 0.58 -8.14
N GLU A 371 -1.72 1.83 -8.59
CA GLU A 371 -2.92 2.54 -9.04
C GLU A 371 -3.59 1.88 -10.26
N ARG A 372 -2.89 1.01 -10.98
CA ARG A 372 -3.46 0.21 -12.06
C ARG A 372 -4.35 -0.92 -11.55
N GLU A 373 -4.13 -1.37 -10.30
CA GLU A 373 -4.82 -2.51 -9.71
C GLU A 373 -5.80 -2.11 -8.59
N LEU A 374 -5.56 -0.99 -7.90
CA LEU A 374 -6.27 -0.59 -6.68
C LEU A 374 -6.52 0.93 -6.61
N GLY A 375 -7.20 1.35 -5.56
CA GLY A 375 -7.39 2.75 -5.19
C GLY A 375 -8.65 3.41 -5.77
N THR A 376 -9.29 2.80 -6.77
CA THR A 376 -10.57 3.27 -7.31
C THR A 376 -11.46 2.09 -7.71
N LEU A 377 -12.77 2.31 -7.74
CA LEU A 377 -13.75 1.29 -8.17
C LEU A 377 -13.97 1.34 -9.69
N GLU A 378 -12.88 1.21 -10.45
CA GLU A 378 -12.92 1.22 -11.92
C GLU A 378 -12.82 -0.18 -12.49
N LYS A 379 -13.40 -0.35 -13.69
CA LYS A 379 -13.38 -1.62 -14.43
C LYS A 379 -11.97 -2.21 -14.56
N GLY A 380 -11.85 -3.49 -14.23
CA GLY A 380 -10.61 -4.27 -14.32
C GLY A 380 -9.77 -4.27 -13.06
N LYS A 381 -9.95 -3.32 -12.15
CA LYS A 381 -9.23 -3.27 -10.88
C LYS A 381 -9.71 -4.34 -9.90
N LEU A 382 -8.89 -4.67 -8.93
CA LEU A 382 -9.22 -5.57 -7.83
C LEU A 382 -10.37 -5.00 -7.00
N ALA A 383 -11.28 -5.86 -6.59
CA ALA A 383 -12.47 -5.48 -5.83
C ALA A 383 -12.15 -5.41 -4.33
N ASP A 384 -11.31 -4.46 -3.95
CA ASP A 384 -11.12 -4.04 -2.57
C ASP A 384 -12.18 -2.96 -2.28
N VAL A 385 -13.22 -3.32 -1.53
CA VAL A 385 -14.41 -2.49 -1.32
C VAL A 385 -14.70 -2.36 0.16
N LEU A 386 -15.04 -1.15 0.57
CA LEU A 386 -15.56 -0.81 1.89
C LEU A 386 -17.00 -0.33 1.75
N VAL A 387 -17.92 -0.88 2.53
CA VAL A 387 -19.27 -0.37 2.70
C VAL A 387 -19.43 0.12 4.12
N VAL A 388 -19.87 1.36 4.30
CA VAL A 388 -20.11 1.98 5.60
C VAL A 388 -21.55 2.41 5.78
N ASP A 389 -21.98 2.50 7.03
CA ASP A 389 -23.29 3.08 7.38
C ASP A 389 -23.19 4.60 7.42
N GLY A 390 -24.06 5.29 6.65
CA GLY A 390 -24.10 6.74 6.54
C GLY A 390 -23.32 7.28 5.35
N ASP A 391 -23.21 8.60 5.29
CA ASP A 391 -22.54 9.33 4.21
C ASP A 391 -21.27 10.03 4.75
N PRO A 392 -20.07 9.54 4.39
CA PRO A 392 -18.82 10.13 4.86
C PRO A 392 -18.53 11.52 4.25
N LEU A 393 -19.26 11.96 3.22
CA LEU A 393 -19.14 13.33 2.71
C LEU A 393 -19.84 14.33 3.63
N VAL A 394 -20.81 13.87 4.43
CA VAL A 394 -21.51 14.68 5.43
C VAL A 394 -20.83 14.56 6.80
N ASP A 395 -20.45 13.36 7.20
CA ASP A 395 -19.79 13.07 8.47
C ASP A 395 -18.72 11.99 8.27
N VAL A 396 -17.44 12.36 8.39
CA VAL A 396 -16.32 11.42 8.22
C VAL A 396 -16.34 10.28 9.22
N HIS A 397 -17.00 10.42 10.38
CA HIS A 397 -17.16 9.33 11.34
C HIS A 397 -18.01 8.16 10.81
N ALA A 398 -18.75 8.34 9.71
CA ALA A 398 -19.37 7.24 9.00
C ALA A 398 -18.34 6.19 8.54
N LEU A 399 -17.10 6.59 8.28
CA LEU A 399 -16.01 5.68 7.89
C LEU A 399 -15.69 4.64 8.97
N THR A 400 -15.96 4.92 10.24
CA THR A 400 -15.76 3.96 11.36
C THR A 400 -16.86 2.92 11.47
N LYS A 401 -17.96 3.06 10.70
CA LYS A 401 -19.14 2.19 10.75
C LYS A 401 -19.12 1.19 9.60
N ALA A 402 -18.01 0.45 9.47
CA ALA A 402 -17.86 -0.56 8.43
C ALA A 402 -18.90 -1.68 8.57
N ARG A 403 -19.69 -1.92 7.51
CA ARG A 403 -20.69 -2.97 7.42
C ARG A 403 -20.21 -4.18 6.62
N LEU A 404 -19.52 -3.91 5.52
CA LEU A 404 -18.96 -4.93 4.64
C LEU A 404 -17.60 -4.48 4.15
N ILE A 405 -16.65 -5.39 4.22
CA ILE A 405 -15.31 -5.16 3.67
C ILE A 405 -14.97 -6.34 2.76
N LEU A 406 -14.60 -6.02 1.54
CA LEU A 406 -14.13 -6.99 0.56
C LEU A 406 -12.67 -6.74 0.24
N ARG A 407 -11.89 -7.81 0.19
CA ARG A 407 -10.57 -7.84 -0.43
C ARG A 407 -10.59 -8.80 -1.60
N GLU A 408 -10.33 -8.29 -2.80
CA GLU A 408 -10.42 -9.08 -4.04
C GLU A 408 -11.79 -9.79 -4.16
N GLY A 409 -12.87 -9.07 -3.84
CA GLY A 409 -14.24 -9.58 -3.88
C GLY A 409 -14.62 -10.57 -2.77
N LYS A 410 -13.70 -10.89 -1.87
CA LYS A 410 -13.94 -11.83 -0.75
C LYS A 410 -14.17 -11.07 0.55
N SER A 411 -15.23 -11.40 1.26
CA SER A 411 -15.53 -10.79 2.57
C SER A 411 -14.44 -11.10 3.60
N ILE A 412 -14.01 -10.05 4.33
CA ILE A 412 -13.07 -10.12 5.44
C ILE A 412 -13.74 -10.55 6.74
#